data_fc212cc6350a67b0051402080ffe8c42
#
_entry.id   fc212cc6350a67b0051402080ffe8c42
#
_cell.length_a   1.000
_cell.length_b   1.000
_cell.length_c   1.000
_cell.angle_alpha   90.00
_cell.angle_beta   90.00
_cell.angle_gamma   90.00
#
_symmetry.space_group_name_H-M   'P 1'
#
loop_
_entity.id
_entity.type
_entity.pdbx_description
1 polymer ?
#
loop_
_entity_poly.entity_id
_entity_poly.type
_entity_poly.pdbx_seq_one_letter_code
_entity_poly.pdbx_strand_id
1 'polypeptide(L)'
;MRIPGLAGEVFTRAGAETVTLPGNEIFLSLQQGVVDAAEWVGPYNDLTFGFHQVADYYYYPGWHEPGSTMEIIINKEAYEALPDDLKAIIKYAAKSANQEMLDEYTARNNKALTELVEKHNVDLRKLPDNVLIELKKITDEVMQDFIKDDPMAQRVYKSYNEFKQQVINYH
;
A
#
# COMPACT_ATOMS: atom_id res chain seq x y z
N MET A 1 -2.73 -16.07 -2.99
CA MET A 1 -2.78 -14.62 -3.30
C MET A 1 -1.39 -14.01 -3.14
N ARG A 2 -0.98 -13.13 -4.07
CA ARG A 2 0.23 -12.32 -3.90
C ARG A 2 -0.08 -11.11 -3.04
N ILE A 3 0.47 -11.06 -1.83
CA ILE A 3 0.39 -9.92 -0.91
C ILE A 3 1.53 -9.98 0.10
N PRO A 4 2.42 -8.99 0.16
CA PRO A 4 3.59 -9.02 1.05
C PRO A 4 3.29 -8.47 2.45
N GLY A 5 4.28 -8.63 3.34
CA GLY A 5 4.33 -7.97 4.63
C GLY A 5 3.21 -8.35 5.61
N LEU A 6 2.87 -7.42 6.48
CA LEU A 6 1.86 -7.64 7.53
C LEU A 6 0.46 -7.92 6.96
N ALA A 7 0.13 -7.35 5.80
CA ALA A 7 -1.14 -7.65 5.14
C ALA A 7 -1.22 -9.11 4.68
N GLY A 8 -0.10 -9.70 4.25
CA GLY A 8 0.00 -11.13 3.96
C GLY A 8 -0.31 -11.99 5.19
N GLU A 9 0.23 -11.63 6.36
CA GLU A 9 -0.08 -12.31 7.61
C GLU A 9 -1.56 -12.22 7.99
N VAL A 10 -2.18 -11.04 7.77
CA VAL A 10 -3.63 -10.87 8.01
C VAL A 10 -4.45 -11.80 7.12
N PHE A 11 -4.13 -11.87 5.83
CA PHE A 11 -4.84 -12.79 4.91
C PHE A 11 -4.59 -14.25 5.23
N THR A 12 -3.39 -14.62 5.66
CA THR A 12 -3.08 -15.99 6.11
C THR A 12 -3.94 -16.37 7.31
N ARG A 13 -4.10 -15.50 8.29
CA ARG A 13 -5.01 -15.73 9.44
C ARG A 13 -6.48 -15.76 9.04
N ALA A 14 -6.84 -15.04 7.98
CA ALA A 14 -8.17 -15.11 7.39
C ALA A 14 -8.43 -16.39 6.57
N GLY A 15 -7.43 -17.26 6.42
CA GLY A 15 -7.54 -18.55 5.75
C GLY A 15 -7.07 -18.58 4.29
N ALA A 16 -6.42 -17.53 3.80
CA ALA A 16 -5.83 -17.51 2.46
C ALA A 16 -4.39 -18.05 2.47
N GLU A 17 -3.96 -18.62 1.36
CA GLU A 17 -2.56 -18.87 1.09
C GLU A 17 -1.92 -17.63 0.48
N THR A 18 -0.85 -17.12 1.08
CA THR A 18 -0.18 -15.89 0.66
C THR A 18 1.25 -16.13 0.22
N VAL A 19 1.71 -15.34 -0.75
CA VAL A 19 3.07 -15.40 -1.28
C VAL A 19 3.58 -14.00 -1.60
N THR A 20 4.88 -13.79 -1.40
CA THR A 20 5.58 -12.57 -1.83
C THR A 20 6.28 -12.84 -3.16
N LEU A 21 5.93 -12.06 -4.19
CA LEU A 21 6.56 -12.10 -5.52
C LEU A 21 6.97 -10.68 -5.92
N PRO A 22 8.10 -10.53 -6.63
CA PRO A 22 8.48 -9.28 -7.26
C PRO A 22 7.41 -8.77 -8.23
N GLY A 23 7.29 -7.46 -8.41
CA GLY A 23 6.26 -6.86 -9.26
C GLY A 23 6.27 -7.35 -10.71
N ASN A 24 7.45 -7.57 -11.28
CA ASN A 24 7.62 -8.07 -12.63
C ASN A 24 7.18 -9.54 -12.85
N GLU A 25 6.93 -10.28 -11.77
CA GLU A 25 6.47 -11.67 -11.83
C GLU A 25 4.94 -11.79 -11.64
N ILE A 26 4.25 -10.73 -11.19
CA ILE A 26 2.82 -10.78 -10.86
C ILE A 26 1.97 -11.12 -12.07
N PHE A 27 2.20 -10.45 -13.20
CA PHE A 27 1.42 -10.67 -14.43
C PHE A 27 1.44 -12.13 -14.87
N LEU A 28 2.63 -12.72 -15.00
CA LEU A 28 2.79 -14.11 -15.39
C LEU A 28 2.22 -15.08 -14.37
N SER A 29 2.35 -14.79 -13.07
CA SER A 29 1.82 -15.63 -12.01
C SER A 29 0.29 -15.66 -12.01
N LEU A 30 -0.37 -14.53 -12.28
CA LEU A 30 -1.82 -14.47 -12.49
C LEU A 30 -2.23 -15.20 -13.76
N GLN A 31 -1.53 -14.93 -14.88
CA GLN A 31 -1.83 -15.56 -16.18
C GLN A 31 -1.73 -17.09 -16.14
N GLN A 32 -0.77 -17.60 -15.40
CA GLN A 32 -0.54 -19.06 -15.27
C GLN A 32 -1.35 -19.72 -14.14
N GLY A 33 -2.10 -18.94 -13.38
CA GLY A 33 -2.84 -19.46 -12.23
C GLY A 33 -1.96 -19.90 -11.06
N VAL A 34 -0.71 -19.43 -10.98
CA VAL A 34 0.16 -19.64 -9.81
C VAL A 34 -0.38 -18.92 -8.59
N VAL A 35 -1.00 -17.76 -8.82
CA VAL A 35 -1.79 -17.04 -7.82
C VAL A 35 -3.16 -16.68 -8.39
N ASP A 36 -4.20 -16.72 -7.56
CA ASP A 36 -5.58 -16.40 -7.95
C ASP A 36 -5.89 -14.90 -7.82
N ALA A 37 -5.09 -14.18 -7.06
CA ALA A 37 -5.26 -12.76 -6.82
C ALA A 37 -3.92 -12.10 -6.48
N ALA A 38 -3.83 -10.79 -6.71
CA ALA A 38 -2.67 -9.99 -6.35
C ALA A 38 -3.10 -8.63 -5.79
N GLU A 39 -2.32 -8.13 -4.88
CA GLU A 39 -2.30 -6.75 -4.46
C GLU A 39 -1.07 -6.07 -5.09
N TRP A 40 -1.22 -4.81 -5.53
CA TRP A 40 -0.13 -4.03 -6.07
C TRP A 40 -0.22 -2.58 -5.58
N VAL A 41 -0.28 -1.58 -6.45
CA VAL A 41 -0.17 -0.17 -6.04
C VAL A 41 -1.49 0.58 -6.15
N GLY A 42 -2.14 0.50 -7.31
CA GLY A 42 -3.38 1.25 -7.58
C GLY A 42 -3.64 1.40 -9.08
N PRO A 43 -4.78 1.97 -9.49
CA PRO A 43 -5.28 1.92 -10.85
C PRO A 43 -4.28 2.34 -11.93
N TYR A 44 -3.49 3.38 -11.68
CA TYR A 44 -2.50 3.87 -12.65
C TYR A 44 -1.38 2.86 -12.90
N ASN A 45 -0.81 2.31 -11.84
CA ASN A 45 0.22 1.28 -11.94
C ASN A 45 -0.35 -0.02 -12.49
N ASP A 46 -1.51 -0.45 -12.00
CA ASP A 46 -2.14 -1.72 -12.36
C ASP A 46 -2.53 -1.75 -13.83
N LEU A 47 -3.02 -0.62 -14.37
CA LEU A 47 -3.24 -0.44 -15.82
C LEU A 47 -1.93 -0.54 -16.60
N THR A 48 -0.86 0.12 -16.12
CA THR A 48 0.46 0.13 -16.78
C THR A 48 1.09 -1.27 -16.80
N PHE A 49 0.91 -2.06 -15.74
CA PHE A 49 1.37 -3.45 -15.67
C PHE A 49 0.47 -4.42 -16.46
N GLY A 50 -0.68 -3.95 -16.95
CA GLY A 50 -1.57 -4.74 -17.78
C GLY A 50 -2.38 -5.79 -17.04
N PHE A 51 -2.56 -5.68 -15.73
CA PHE A 51 -3.24 -6.68 -14.90
C PHE A 51 -4.69 -6.93 -15.32
N HIS A 52 -5.36 -5.94 -15.92
CA HIS A 52 -6.68 -6.08 -16.53
C HIS A 52 -6.78 -7.16 -17.62
N GLN A 53 -5.64 -7.62 -18.18
CA GLN A 53 -5.61 -8.68 -19.18
C GLN A 53 -5.63 -10.08 -18.58
N VAL A 54 -5.39 -10.19 -17.28
CA VAL A 54 -5.24 -11.47 -16.55
C VAL A 54 -6.07 -11.54 -15.27
N ALA A 55 -6.85 -10.50 -14.97
CA ALA A 55 -7.77 -10.43 -13.84
C ALA A 55 -9.03 -9.65 -14.23
N ASP A 56 -10.20 -10.27 -14.09
CA ASP A 56 -11.50 -9.71 -14.48
C ASP A 56 -12.07 -8.75 -13.41
N TYR A 57 -11.66 -8.93 -12.15
CA TYR A 57 -12.24 -8.24 -11.01
C TYR A 57 -11.23 -7.29 -10.38
N TYR A 58 -11.72 -6.11 -9.98
CA TYR A 58 -10.93 -5.10 -9.25
C TYR A 58 -11.66 -4.69 -7.98
N TYR A 59 -11.06 -4.98 -6.83
CA TYR A 59 -11.69 -4.75 -5.54
C TYR A 59 -11.18 -3.48 -4.85
N TYR A 60 -12.10 -2.76 -4.20
CA TYR A 60 -11.82 -1.59 -3.36
C TYR A 60 -12.60 -1.66 -2.04
N PRO A 61 -12.25 -0.88 -1.02
CA PRO A 61 -11.09 0.00 -0.89
C PRO A 61 -9.78 -0.77 -0.70
N GLY A 62 -8.64 -0.06 -0.90
CA GLY A 62 -7.34 -0.54 -0.43
C GLY A 62 -7.28 -0.50 1.09
N TRP A 63 -7.86 -1.49 1.74
CA TRP A 63 -8.14 -1.51 3.18
C TRP A 63 -6.88 -1.50 4.06
N HIS A 64 -5.79 -2.09 3.59
CA HIS A 64 -4.56 -2.31 4.36
C HIS A 64 -3.54 -1.20 4.13
N GLU A 65 -3.45 -0.66 2.93
CA GLU A 65 -2.46 0.35 2.54
C GLU A 65 -3.08 1.35 1.56
N PRO A 66 -3.96 2.24 2.05
CA PRO A 66 -4.65 3.24 1.20
C PRO A 66 -3.72 4.32 0.66
N GLY A 67 -2.48 4.36 1.11
CA GLY A 67 -1.43 5.26 0.65
C GLY A 67 -0.08 4.85 1.22
N SER A 68 0.99 5.17 0.51
CA SER A 68 2.36 4.86 0.92
C SER A 68 3.09 6.08 1.43
N THR A 69 3.85 5.93 2.51
CA THR A 69 4.82 6.90 2.96
C THR A 69 6.20 6.46 2.50
N MET A 70 6.79 7.22 1.59
CA MET A 70 8.13 6.94 1.06
C MET A 70 9.16 7.83 1.74
N GLU A 71 10.37 7.30 1.94
CA GLU A 71 11.47 8.04 2.51
C GLU A 71 12.68 8.07 1.58
N ILE A 72 13.47 9.15 1.70
CA ILE A 72 14.80 9.24 1.09
C ILE A 72 15.83 8.88 2.15
N ILE A 73 16.53 7.77 1.96
CA ILE A 73 17.57 7.30 2.86
C ILE A 73 18.92 7.79 2.36
N ILE A 74 19.64 8.53 3.20
CA ILE A 74 20.97 9.07 2.89
C ILE A 74 21.94 8.58 3.95
N ASN A 75 23.16 8.20 3.53
CA ASN A 75 24.23 7.90 4.47
C ASN A 75 24.50 9.12 5.36
N LYS A 76 24.50 8.90 6.69
CA LYS A 76 24.59 9.99 7.68
C LYS A 76 25.87 10.82 7.52
N GLU A 77 27.02 10.16 7.40
CA GLU A 77 28.32 10.85 7.28
C GLU A 77 28.41 11.67 5.98
N ALA A 78 27.93 11.11 4.87
CA ALA A 78 27.85 11.82 3.60
C ALA A 78 26.92 13.04 3.66
N TYR A 79 25.78 12.92 4.34
CA TYR A 79 24.86 14.04 4.52
C TYR A 79 25.43 15.12 5.44
N GLU A 80 26.06 14.73 6.56
CA GLU A 80 26.66 15.66 7.52
C GLU A 80 27.85 16.43 6.93
N ALA A 81 28.58 15.83 6.00
CA ALA A 81 29.68 16.48 5.29
C ALA A 81 29.25 17.58 4.30
N LEU A 82 27.96 17.62 3.92
CA LEU A 82 27.46 18.64 3.03
C LEU A 82 27.38 20.01 3.72
N PRO A 83 27.60 21.11 3.00
CA PRO A 83 27.30 22.46 3.49
C PRO A 83 25.77 22.65 3.67
N ASP A 84 25.38 23.61 4.50
CA ASP A 84 23.99 23.78 4.93
C ASP A 84 23.05 24.17 3.79
N ASP A 85 23.51 24.87 2.78
CA ASP A 85 22.73 25.18 1.57
C ASP A 85 22.38 23.93 0.78
N LEU A 86 23.30 22.98 0.61
CA LEU A 86 23.01 21.70 -0.05
C LEU A 86 22.09 20.82 0.79
N LYS A 87 22.22 20.79 2.11
CA LYS A 87 21.27 20.13 2.99
C LYS A 87 19.85 20.70 2.85
N ALA A 88 19.76 22.04 2.75
CA ALA A 88 18.48 22.71 2.52
C ALA A 88 17.89 22.35 1.15
N ILE A 89 18.70 22.32 0.10
CA ILE A 89 18.26 21.90 -1.24
C ILE A 89 17.68 20.49 -1.21
N ILE A 90 18.38 19.53 -0.63
CA ILE A 90 17.89 18.14 -0.51
C ILE A 90 16.55 18.09 0.22
N LYS A 91 16.43 18.79 1.35
CA LYS A 91 15.20 18.84 2.14
C LYS A 91 14.02 19.39 1.35
N TYR A 92 14.21 20.48 0.62
CA TYR A 92 13.11 21.10 -0.13
C TYR A 92 12.81 20.36 -1.42
N ALA A 93 13.80 19.79 -2.10
CA ALA A 93 13.59 18.92 -3.25
C ALA A 93 12.78 17.68 -2.87
N ALA A 94 13.08 17.03 -1.73
CA ALA A 94 12.30 15.91 -1.22
C ALA A 94 10.83 16.27 -0.94
N LYS A 95 10.59 17.45 -0.35
CA LYS A 95 9.22 17.95 -0.12
C LYS A 95 8.46 18.24 -1.42
N SER A 96 9.15 18.85 -2.39
CA SER A 96 8.57 19.15 -3.71
C SER A 96 8.19 17.86 -4.43
N ALA A 97 9.10 16.89 -4.48
CA ALA A 97 8.86 15.60 -5.11
C ALA A 97 7.69 14.84 -4.46
N ASN A 98 7.57 14.91 -3.11
CA ASN A 98 6.45 14.30 -2.40
C ASN A 98 5.11 14.93 -2.80
N GLN A 99 5.03 16.26 -2.88
CA GLN A 99 3.80 16.94 -3.27
C GLN A 99 3.44 16.66 -4.73
N GLU A 100 4.40 16.75 -5.63
CA GLU A 100 4.21 16.47 -7.05
C GLU A 100 3.73 15.03 -7.29
N MET A 101 4.32 14.05 -6.60
CA MET A 101 3.90 12.66 -6.68
C MET A 101 2.45 12.46 -6.19
N LEU A 102 2.07 13.07 -5.06
CA LEU A 102 0.72 12.99 -4.54
C LEU A 102 -0.31 13.54 -5.53
N ASP A 103 -0.03 14.71 -6.11
CA ASP A 103 -0.89 15.36 -7.08
C ASP A 103 -1.02 14.53 -8.36
N GLU A 104 0.11 14.01 -8.87
CA GLU A 104 0.14 13.17 -10.07
C GLU A 104 -0.63 11.87 -9.87
N TYR A 105 -0.38 11.14 -8.79
CA TYR A 105 -1.07 9.88 -8.51
C TYR A 105 -2.56 10.08 -8.28
N THR A 106 -2.96 11.14 -7.60
CA THR A 106 -4.38 11.49 -7.41
C THR A 106 -5.09 11.69 -8.75
N ALA A 107 -4.48 12.45 -9.66
CA ALA A 107 -5.04 12.70 -10.97
C ALA A 107 -5.04 11.46 -11.87
N ARG A 108 -3.91 10.73 -11.92
CA ARG A 108 -3.73 9.58 -12.80
C ARG A 108 -4.52 8.35 -12.36
N ASN A 109 -4.62 8.09 -11.05
CA ASN A 109 -5.42 6.98 -10.54
C ASN A 109 -6.90 7.10 -10.92
N ASN A 110 -7.49 8.29 -10.80
CA ASN A 110 -8.88 8.52 -11.21
C ASN A 110 -9.09 8.25 -12.70
N LYS A 111 -8.18 8.75 -13.53
CA LYS A 111 -8.25 8.55 -15.00
C LYS A 111 -8.06 7.07 -15.37
N ALA A 112 -7.08 6.41 -14.76
CA ALA A 112 -6.81 5.00 -15.01
C ALA A 112 -7.96 4.09 -14.56
N LEU A 113 -8.60 4.38 -13.43
CA LEU A 113 -9.77 3.65 -12.98
C LEU A 113 -10.93 3.74 -13.98
N THR A 114 -11.21 4.95 -14.48
CA THR A 114 -12.22 5.15 -15.54
C THR A 114 -11.86 4.31 -16.78
N GLU A 115 -10.61 4.32 -17.18
CA GLU A 115 -10.15 3.55 -18.35
C GLU A 115 -10.27 2.03 -18.14
N LEU A 116 -9.90 1.52 -16.97
CA LEU A 116 -10.06 0.10 -16.61
C LEU A 116 -11.53 -0.35 -16.72
N VAL A 117 -12.46 0.45 -16.22
CA VAL A 117 -13.89 0.13 -16.23
C VAL A 117 -14.49 0.30 -17.62
N GLU A 118 -14.29 1.46 -18.27
CA GLU A 118 -15.01 1.80 -19.49
C GLU A 118 -14.41 1.22 -20.77
N LYS A 119 -13.08 1.05 -20.82
CA LYS A 119 -12.41 0.54 -22.04
C LYS A 119 -12.00 -0.93 -21.92
N HIS A 120 -11.64 -1.36 -20.72
CA HIS A 120 -11.17 -2.73 -20.50
C HIS A 120 -12.22 -3.65 -19.84
N ASN A 121 -13.41 -3.11 -19.53
CA ASN A 121 -14.54 -3.85 -18.95
C ASN A 121 -14.20 -4.58 -17.64
N VAL A 122 -13.28 -4.04 -16.85
CA VAL A 122 -12.95 -4.59 -15.53
C VAL A 122 -14.13 -4.42 -14.59
N ASP A 123 -14.53 -5.48 -13.93
CA ASP A 123 -15.62 -5.48 -12.96
C ASP A 123 -15.15 -4.90 -11.61
N LEU A 124 -15.45 -3.64 -11.38
CA LEU A 124 -15.11 -2.92 -10.14
C LEU A 124 -16.06 -3.28 -9.02
N ARG A 125 -15.58 -3.89 -7.97
CA ARG A 125 -16.36 -4.37 -6.83
C ARG A 125 -15.91 -3.80 -5.50
N LYS A 126 -16.90 -3.39 -4.69
CA LYS A 126 -16.64 -3.07 -3.28
C LYS A 126 -16.48 -4.36 -2.47
N LEU A 127 -15.45 -4.41 -1.62
CA LEU A 127 -15.35 -5.45 -0.60
C LEU A 127 -16.56 -5.36 0.35
N PRO A 128 -17.22 -6.50 0.69
CA PRO A 128 -18.32 -6.49 1.64
C PRO A 128 -17.90 -5.94 3.01
N ASP A 129 -18.78 -5.19 3.64
CA ASP A 129 -18.46 -4.53 4.92
C ASP A 129 -18.12 -5.54 6.04
N ASN A 130 -18.78 -6.72 6.06
CA ASN A 130 -18.43 -7.77 7.00
C ASN A 130 -17.02 -8.34 6.80
N VAL A 131 -16.52 -8.38 5.56
CA VAL A 131 -15.13 -8.76 5.26
C VAL A 131 -14.18 -7.71 5.80
N LEU A 132 -14.45 -6.42 5.55
CA LEU A 132 -13.62 -5.32 6.06
C LEU A 132 -13.56 -5.30 7.61
N ILE A 133 -14.68 -5.57 8.26
CA ILE A 133 -14.75 -5.67 9.74
C ILE A 133 -13.88 -6.82 10.25
N GLU A 134 -13.96 -7.98 9.63
CA GLU A 134 -13.14 -9.13 10.05
C GLU A 134 -11.65 -8.93 9.76
N LEU A 135 -11.30 -8.39 8.60
CA LEU A 135 -9.92 -8.05 8.28
C LEU A 135 -9.33 -7.03 9.26
N LYS A 136 -10.13 -6.03 9.67
CA LYS A 136 -9.70 -5.08 10.69
C LYS A 136 -9.43 -5.75 12.03
N LYS A 137 -10.30 -6.64 12.48
CA LYS A 137 -10.13 -7.40 13.73
C LYS A 137 -8.85 -8.24 13.69
N ILE A 138 -8.65 -9.00 12.60
CA ILE A 138 -7.44 -9.80 12.42
C ILE A 138 -6.18 -8.91 12.37
N THR A 139 -6.27 -7.73 11.74
CA THR A 139 -5.18 -6.74 11.73
C THR A 139 -4.80 -6.31 13.14
N ASP A 140 -5.79 -6.01 13.98
CA ASP A 140 -5.53 -5.61 15.37
C ASP A 140 -4.82 -6.75 16.15
N GLU A 141 -5.21 -8.00 15.93
CA GLU A 141 -4.55 -9.20 16.52
C GLU A 141 -3.11 -9.37 16.00
N VAL A 142 -2.89 -9.30 14.69
CA VAL A 142 -1.56 -9.37 14.06
C VAL A 142 -0.64 -8.30 14.62
N MET A 143 -1.14 -7.06 14.73
CA MET A 143 -0.34 -5.95 15.25
C MET A 143 0.05 -6.16 16.71
N GLN A 144 -0.84 -6.67 17.56
CA GLN A 144 -0.51 -6.99 18.96
C GLN A 144 0.58 -8.05 19.05
N ASP A 145 0.47 -9.11 18.24
CA ASP A 145 1.50 -10.16 18.20
C ASP A 145 2.83 -9.64 17.69
N PHE A 146 2.80 -8.76 16.67
CA PHE A 146 4.01 -8.20 16.06
C PHE A 146 4.82 -7.32 17.02
N ILE A 147 4.14 -6.55 17.87
CA ILE A 147 4.81 -5.58 18.77
C ILE A 147 5.11 -6.13 20.16
N LYS A 148 4.57 -7.30 20.57
CA LYS A 148 4.54 -7.78 21.97
C LYS A 148 5.91 -7.84 22.63
N ASP A 149 6.95 -8.21 21.88
CA ASP A 149 8.31 -8.44 22.39
C ASP A 149 9.27 -7.27 22.10
N ASP A 150 8.80 -6.18 21.49
CA ASP A 150 9.61 -5.01 21.14
C ASP A 150 9.08 -3.74 21.81
N PRO A 151 9.77 -3.23 22.88
CA PRO A 151 9.36 -2.00 23.55
C PRO A 151 9.36 -0.76 22.68
N MET A 152 10.21 -0.71 21.62
CA MET A 152 10.23 0.43 20.70
C MET A 152 9.02 0.36 19.76
N ALA A 153 8.71 -0.81 19.22
CA ALA A 153 7.52 -1.04 18.40
C ALA A 153 6.24 -0.70 19.18
N GLN A 154 6.15 -1.09 20.45
CA GLN A 154 5.02 -0.72 21.33
C GLN A 154 4.87 0.79 21.49
N ARG A 155 5.98 1.53 21.69
CA ARG A 155 5.97 2.99 21.79
C ARG A 155 5.52 3.66 20.49
N VAL A 156 6.03 3.20 19.37
CA VAL A 156 5.65 3.71 18.04
C VAL A 156 4.17 3.43 17.78
N TYR A 157 3.73 2.21 18.01
CA TYR A 157 2.32 1.83 17.80
C TYR A 157 1.36 2.59 18.70
N LYS A 158 1.73 2.83 19.96
CA LYS A 158 0.95 3.66 20.87
C LYS A 158 0.78 5.10 20.33
N SER A 159 1.89 5.74 19.95
CA SER A 159 1.86 7.09 19.38
C SER A 159 1.03 7.17 18.10
N TYR A 160 1.17 6.19 17.22
CA TYR A 160 0.36 6.07 16.01
C TYR A 160 -1.14 5.96 16.32
N ASN A 161 -1.52 5.07 17.24
CA ASN A 161 -2.92 4.88 17.60
C ASN A 161 -3.54 6.09 18.27
N GLU A 162 -2.82 6.76 19.15
CA GLU A 162 -3.28 8.01 19.78
C GLU A 162 -3.59 9.08 18.72
N PHE A 163 -2.70 9.26 17.76
CA PHE A 163 -2.91 10.19 16.64
C PHE A 163 -4.09 9.76 15.75
N LYS A 164 -4.14 8.47 15.38
CA LYS A 164 -5.23 7.92 14.56
C LYS A 164 -6.60 8.18 15.19
N GLN A 165 -6.76 7.97 16.51
CA GLN A 165 -8.02 8.23 17.20
C GLN A 165 -8.41 9.72 17.20
N GLN A 166 -7.44 10.62 17.26
CA GLN A 166 -7.70 12.06 17.16
C GLN A 166 -8.19 12.46 15.77
N VAL A 167 -7.60 11.88 14.72
CA VAL A 167 -7.93 12.22 13.32
C VAL A 167 -9.26 11.62 12.88
N ILE A 168 -9.57 10.37 13.27
CA ILE A 168 -10.85 9.72 12.94
C ILE A 168 -12.07 10.52 13.39
N ASN A 169 -11.96 11.22 14.53
CA ASN A 169 -13.06 12.04 15.03
C ASN A 169 -13.28 13.34 14.26
N TYR A 170 -12.36 13.70 13.36
CA TYR A 170 -12.43 14.93 12.57
C TYR A 170 -12.91 14.69 11.12
N HIS A 171 -12.84 13.49 10.62
CA HIS A 171 -13.26 13.04 9.30
C HIS A 171 -14.36 11.98 9.37
#